data_e7a4c04a3c194ab4b9928c7f1b96da1d
#
_entry.id   e7a4c04a3c194ab4b9928c7f1b96da1d
#
_cell.length_a   1.000
_cell.length_b   1.000
_cell.length_c   1.000
_cell.angle_alpha   90.00
_cell.angle_beta   90.00
_cell.angle_gamma   90.00
#
_symmetry.space_group_name_H-M   'P 1'
#
loop_
_entity.id
_entity.type
_entity.pdbx_description
1 polymer ?
#
loop_
_entity_poly.entity_id
_entity_poly.type
_entity_poly.pdbx_seq_one_letter_code
_entity_poly.pdbx_strand_id
1 'polypeptide(L)'
;TVALANIRPNSFNPRRQFDDVALGELADSIRQQGVLQAIGLRPLQEADSYEIIYGERRYRASLLADKVDIPATIYNVTEEEAEEMAIAENLQRTDITPMEEANAYQRLLASGRHDVQSLSVQFGKSEAYIRTRLKFVSLMPEIAQLLEQDEITISVASEICRYGEDIQKEVYNKHLKE
;
A
#
# COMPACT_ATOMS: atom_id res chain seq x y z
N THR A 1 24.30 4.43 4.85
CA THR A 1 23.52 5.61 4.45
C THR A 1 23.65 5.90 2.97
N VAL A 2 22.62 6.49 2.39
CA VAL A 2 22.57 6.89 0.98
C VAL A 2 22.20 8.36 0.91
N ALA A 3 22.85 9.11 0.01
CA ALA A 3 22.56 10.52 -0.20
C ALA A 3 21.12 10.69 -0.73
N LEU A 4 20.35 11.57 -0.09
CA LEU A 4 18.95 11.85 -0.50
C LEU A 4 18.87 12.33 -1.96
N ALA A 5 19.87 13.06 -2.45
CA ALA A 5 19.92 13.53 -3.83
C ALA A 5 19.98 12.39 -4.86
N ASN A 6 20.42 11.21 -4.47
CA ASN A 6 20.54 10.04 -5.34
C ASN A 6 19.30 9.12 -5.31
N ILE A 7 18.26 9.51 -4.59
CA ILE A 7 17.06 8.70 -4.38
C ILE A 7 15.90 9.28 -5.18
N ARG A 8 15.16 8.40 -5.86
CA ARG A 8 13.94 8.74 -6.60
C ARG A 8 12.74 7.99 -6.01
N PRO A 9 11.57 8.64 -5.91
CA PRO A 9 10.32 7.94 -5.60
C PRO A 9 10.00 6.91 -6.68
N ASN A 10 9.31 5.83 -6.32
CA ASN A 10 8.85 4.86 -7.30
C ASN A 10 7.52 5.31 -7.95
N SER A 11 7.25 4.78 -9.15
CA SER A 11 6.03 5.05 -9.90
C SER A 11 4.84 4.21 -9.46
N PHE A 12 5.09 3.15 -8.70
CA PHE A 12 4.07 2.16 -8.30
C PHE A 12 3.61 2.31 -6.84
N ASN A 13 4.05 3.35 -6.13
CA ASN A 13 3.59 3.58 -4.76
C ASN A 13 2.09 3.88 -4.76
N PRO A 14 1.24 3.07 -4.11
CA PRO A 14 -0.19 3.32 -4.05
C PRO A 14 -0.54 4.57 -3.25
N ARG A 15 0.34 5.00 -2.34
CA ARG A 15 0.14 6.17 -1.49
C ARG A 15 0.69 7.41 -2.16
N ARG A 16 -0.20 8.18 -2.78
CA ARG A 16 0.16 9.43 -3.47
C ARG A 16 -0.12 10.68 -2.65
N GLN A 17 -0.94 10.58 -1.63
CA GLN A 17 -1.27 11.70 -0.75
C GLN A 17 -0.64 11.48 0.62
N PHE A 18 0.01 12.51 1.13
CA PHE A 18 0.65 12.53 2.43
C PHE A 18 0.06 13.67 3.25
N ASP A 19 -0.28 13.40 4.51
CA ASP A 19 -0.71 14.41 5.45
C ASP A 19 0.47 15.32 5.80
N ASP A 20 0.40 16.60 5.40
CA ASP A 20 1.46 17.57 5.61
C ASP A 20 1.76 17.81 7.08
N VAL A 21 0.74 17.78 7.94
CA VAL A 21 0.91 17.95 9.39
C VAL A 21 1.68 16.76 9.98
N ALA A 22 1.24 15.55 9.67
CA ALA A 22 1.91 14.32 10.14
C ALA A 22 3.33 14.21 9.60
N LEU A 23 3.54 14.62 8.35
CA LEU A 23 4.86 14.63 7.73
C LEU A 23 5.79 15.65 8.40
N GLY A 24 5.27 16.84 8.76
CA GLY A 24 5.99 17.86 9.51
C GLY A 24 6.41 17.38 10.90
N GLU A 25 5.52 16.69 11.61
CA GLU A 25 5.83 16.08 12.92
C GLU A 25 6.92 15.02 12.80
N LEU A 26 6.87 14.19 11.76
CA LEU A 26 7.91 13.21 11.49
C LEU A 26 9.24 13.89 11.17
N ALA A 27 9.24 14.97 10.41
CA ALA A 27 10.44 15.76 10.11
C ALA A 27 11.07 16.33 11.39
N ASP A 28 10.26 16.83 12.33
CA ASP A 28 10.75 17.34 13.61
C ASP A 28 11.40 16.23 14.44
N SER A 29 10.80 15.03 14.47
CA SER A 29 11.38 13.87 15.11
C SER A 29 12.72 13.48 14.48
N ILE A 30 12.82 13.52 13.16
CA ILE A 30 14.06 13.21 12.43
C ILE A 30 15.16 14.24 12.69
N ARG A 31 14.82 15.52 12.85
CA ARG A 31 15.80 16.55 13.23
C ARG A 31 16.42 16.25 14.60
N GLN A 32 15.62 15.72 15.54
CA GLN A 32 16.05 15.46 16.90
C GLN A 32 16.77 14.13 17.05
N GLN A 33 16.27 13.07 16.44
CA GLN A 33 16.71 11.69 16.69
C GLN A 33 17.30 11.00 15.46
N GLY A 34 17.20 11.60 14.28
CA GLY A 34 17.54 10.95 13.02
C GLY A 34 16.47 9.93 12.60
N VAL A 35 16.76 9.22 11.53
CA VAL A 35 15.90 8.14 11.01
C VAL A 35 16.26 6.85 11.73
N LEU A 36 15.31 6.32 12.50
CA LEU A 36 15.53 5.12 13.32
C LEU A 36 15.39 3.82 12.53
N GLN A 37 14.60 3.81 11.45
CA GLN A 37 14.40 2.65 10.59
C GLN A 37 14.90 2.94 9.19
N ALA A 38 15.73 2.06 8.64
CA ALA A 38 16.22 2.18 7.27
C ALA A 38 15.07 2.06 6.27
N ILE A 39 15.14 2.84 5.20
CA ILE A 39 14.25 2.67 4.05
C ILE A 39 14.80 1.58 3.12
N GLY A 40 13.94 1.03 2.26
CA GLY A 40 14.35 0.05 1.26
C GLY A 40 14.55 0.70 -0.10
N LEU A 41 15.68 0.45 -0.72
CA LEU A 41 16.06 0.99 -2.02
C LEU A 41 16.50 -0.12 -2.96
N ARG A 42 16.29 0.07 -4.26
CA ARG A 42 16.94 -0.74 -5.30
C ARG A 42 17.86 0.14 -6.16
N PRO A 43 19.01 -0.36 -6.60
CA PRO A 43 19.86 0.38 -7.52
C PRO A 43 19.23 0.47 -8.90
N LEU A 44 19.39 1.61 -9.55
CA LEU A 44 19.02 1.83 -10.94
C LEU A 44 20.23 1.60 -11.85
N GLN A 45 20.01 1.65 -13.17
CA GLN A 45 21.09 1.46 -14.16
C GLN A 45 22.15 2.57 -14.09
N GLU A 46 21.73 3.80 -13.78
CA GLU A 46 22.66 4.91 -13.57
C GLU A 46 23.45 4.69 -12.27
N ALA A 47 24.74 4.95 -12.30
CA ALA A 47 25.59 4.86 -11.13
C ALA A 47 25.10 5.76 -10.01
N ASP A 48 25.13 5.25 -8.78
CA ASP A 48 24.71 5.96 -7.57
C ASP A 48 23.27 6.52 -7.63
N SER A 49 22.40 5.87 -8.37
CA SER A 49 20.97 6.18 -8.43
C SER A 49 20.13 5.05 -7.86
N TYR A 50 19.16 5.39 -7.04
CA TYR A 50 18.32 4.43 -6.31
C TYR A 50 16.86 4.81 -6.41
N GLU A 51 15.99 3.81 -6.39
CA GLU A 51 14.54 3.98 -6.35
C GLU A 51 14.00 3.41 -5.05
N ILE A 52 13.04 4.10 -4.43
CA ILE A 52 12.43 3.67 -3.18
C ILE A 52 11.57 2.43 -3.40
N ILE A 53 11.78 1.39 -2.59
CA ILE A 53 10.88 0.24 -2.49
C ILE A 53 9.84 0.51 -1.40
N TYR A 54 10.28 0.92 -0.20
CA TYR A 54 9.43 1.29 0.92
C TYR A 54 10.09 2.40 1.74
N GLY A 55 9.28 3.13 2.49
CA GLY A 55 9.75 4.20 3.37
C GLY A 55 9.70 5.60 2.77
N GLU A 56 8.78 5.87 1.82
CA GLU A 56 8.67 7.18 1.17
C GLU A 56 8.36 8.30 2.15
N ARG A 57 7.56 8.05 3.21
CA ARG A 57 7.31 9.06 4.25
C ARG A 57 8.59 9.49 4.95
N ARG A 58 9.43 8.54 5.32
CA ARG A 58 10.74 8.82 5.95
C ARG A 58 11.66 9.59 5.02
N TYR A 59 11.66 9.25 3.75
CA TYR A 59 12.40 10.00 2.72
C TYR A 59 11.91 11.45 2.62
N ARG A 60 10.61 11.67 2.48
CA ARG A 60 10.04 13.02 2.37
C ARG A 60 10.26 13.84 3.64
N ALA A 61 10.09 13.23 4.80
CA ALA A 61 10.34 13.90 6.08
C ALA A 61 11.82 14.26 6.28
N SER A 62 12.73 13.42 5.79
CA SER A 62 14.17 13.70 5.82
C SER A 62 14.54 14.89 4.94
N LEU A 63 13.91 15.04 3.78
CA LEU A 63 14.06 16.24 2.95
C LEU A 63 13.55 17.49 3.67
N LEU A 64 12.40 17.43 4.31
CA LEU A 64 11.86 18.54 5.11
C LEU A 64 12.75 18.88 6.31
N ALA A 65 13.44 17.90 6.86
CA ALA A 65 14.38 18.06 7.97
C ALA A 65 15.77 18.54 7.53
N ASP A 66 15.95 18.85 6.26
CA ASP A 66 17.22 19.30 5.66
C ASP A 66 18.37 18.30 5.88
N LYS A 67 18.06 17.00 5.93
CA LYS A 67 19.08 15.97 6.00
C LYS A 67 19.75 15.78 4.63
N VAL A 68 21.01 15.37 4.65
CA VAL A 68 21.81 15.12 3.44
C VAL A 68 21.70 13.66 3.00
N ASP A 69 21.61 12.74 3.95
CA ASP A 69 21.56 11.30 3.73
C ASP A 69 20.51 10.64 4.62
N ILE A 70 20.26 9.36 4.33
CA ILE A 70 19.28 8.54 5.05
C ILE A 70 19.80 7.10 5.17
N PRO A 71 19.60 6.44 6.33
CA PRO A 71 19.88 5.00 6.43
C PRO A 71 19.00 4.21 5.46
N ALA A 72 19.60 3.31 4.70
CA ALA A 72 18.91 2.51 3.70
C ALA A 72 19.46 1.11 3.61
N THR A 73 18.59 0.16 3.29
CA THR A 73 18.95 -1.20 2.90
C THR A 73 18.84 -1.29 1.39
N ILE A 74 19.89 -1.77 0.74
CA ILE A 74 19.93 -1.91 -0.72
C ILE A 74 19.57 -3.34 -1.09
N TYR A 75 18.57 -3.48 -1.96
CA TYR A 75 18.10 -4.75 -2.50
C TYR A 75 18.39 -4.81 -4.00
N ASN A 76 19.20 -5.77 -4.43
CA ASN A 76 19.45 -6.03 -5.84
C ASN A 76 18.31 -6.87 -6.41
N VAL A 77 17.22 -6.22 -6.76
CA VAL A 77 15.98 -6.84 -7.24
C VAL A 77 15.53 -6.17 -8.53
N THR A 78 14.72 -6.88 -9.31
CA THR A 78 14.07 -6.33 -10.50
C THR A 78 12.96 -5.35 -10.10
N GLU A 79 12.44 -4.61 -11.07
CA GLU A 79 11.32 -3.70 -10.83
C GLU A 79 10.08 -4.46 -10.34
N GLU A 80 9.80 -5.63 -10.92
CA GLU A 80 8.67 -6.48 -10.54
C GLU A 80 8.82 -7.01 -9.11
N GLU A 81 10.02 -7.46 -8.75
CA GLU A 81 10.32 -7.91 -7.39
C GLU A 81 10.22 -6.76 -6.38
N ALA A 82 10.67 -5.56 -6.76
CA ALA A 82 10.56 -4.36 -5.93
C ALA A 82 9.09 -3.98 -5.69
N GLU A 83 8.25 -4.07 -6.72
CA GLU A 83 6.82 -3.82 -6.60
C GLU A 83 6.16 -4.79 -5.63
N GLU A 84 6.49 -6.08 -5.72
CA GLU A 84 5.99 -7.08 -4.76
C GLU A 84 6.44 -6.80 -3.34
N MET A 85 7.68 -6.42 -3.13
CA MET A 85 8.19 -6.05 -1.81
C MET A 85 7.44 -4.85 -1.23
N ALA A 86 7.15 -3.84 -2.05
CA ALA A 86 6.39 -2.66 -1.65
C ALA A 86 4.94 -3.03 -1.27
N ILE A 87 4.30 -3.90 -2.02
CA ILE A 87 2.94 -4.38 -1.73
C ILE A 87 2.94 -5.20 -0.44
N ALA A 88 3.90 -6.10 -0.27
CA ALA A 88 4.02 -6.94 0.93
C ALA A 88 4.24 -6.09 2.20
N GLU A 89 5.07 -5.06 2.12
CA GLU A 89 5.30 -4.15 3.24
C GLU A 89 4.01 -3.39 3.59
N ASN A 90 3.28 -2.90 2.60
CA ASN A 90 2.03 -2.19 2.80
C ASN A 90 0.95 -3.07 3.43
N LEU A 91 0.89 -4.36 3.07
CA LEU A 91 -0.05 -5.34 3.66
C LEU A 91 0.18 -5.58 5.15
N GLN A 92 1.38 -5.31 5.66
CA GLN A 92 1.72 -5.49 7.07
C GLN A 92 1.35 -4.29 7.94
N ARG A 93 0.83 -3.22 7.36
CA ARG A 93 0.38 -2.05 8.13
C ARG A 93 -0.86 -2.39 8.95
N THR A 94 -0.92 -1.90 10.18
CA THR A 94 -2.06 -2.13 11.08
C THR A 94 -3.32 -1.38 10.67
N ASP A 95 -3.18 -0.29 9.93
CA ASP A 95 -4.26 0.59 9.48
C ASP A 95 -4.70 0.35 8.03
N ILE A 96 -4.29 -0.77 7.44
CA ILE A 96 -4.69 -1.11 6.08
C ILE A 96 -6.19 -1.35 5.99
N THR A 97 -6.83 -0.73 4.99
CA THR A 97 -8.27 -0.85 4.78
C THR A 97 -8.63 -2.13 4.02
N PRO A 98 -9.89 -2.61 4.09
CA PRO A 98 -10.31 -3.79 3.32
C PRO A 98 -10.11 -3.65 1.81
N MET A 99 -10.33 -2.46 1.24
CA MET A 99 -10.11 -2.23 -0.19
C MET A 99 -8.63 -2.20 -0.55
N GLU A 100 -7.79 -1.61 0.29
CA GLU A 100 -6.33 -1.64 0.10
C GLU A 100 -5.81 -3.09 0.14
N GLU A 101 -6.29 -3.92 1.08
CA GLU A 101 -5.97 -5.35 1.11
C GLU A 101 -6.42 -6.06 -0.16
N ALA A 102 -7.66 -5.83 -0.59
CA ALA A 102 -8.23 -6.46 -1.79
C ALA A 102 -7.38 -6.18 -3.03
N ASN A 103 -7.04 -4.92 -3.24
CA ASN A 103 -6.23 -4.49 -4.37
C ASN A 103 -4.80 -5.03 -4.30
N ALA A 104 -4.22 -5.08 -3.11
CA ALA A 104 -2.88 -5.64 -2.90
C ALA A 104 -2.82 -7.13 -3.22
N TYR A 105 -3.76 -7.93 -2.71
CA TYR A 105 -3.84 -9.35 -3.03
C TYR A 105 -4.07 -9.59 -4.53
N GLN A 106 -4.93 -8.80 -5.15
CA GLN A 106 -5.18 -8.92 -6.59
C GLN A 106 -3.92 -8.67 -7.40
N ARG A 107 -3.15 -7.65 -7.07
CA ARG A 107 -1.89 -7.33 -7.78
C ARG A 107 -0.86 -8.43 -7.62
N LEU A 108 -0.73 -9.03 -6.42
CA LEU A 108 0.16 -10.16 -6.19
C LEU A 108 -0.25 -11.39 -7.00
N LEU A 109 -1.55 -11.67 -7.07
CA LEU A 109 -2.06 -12.79 -7.89
C LEU A 109 -1.86 -12.54 -9.39
N ALA A 110 -2.04 -11.31 -9.86
CA ALA A 110 -1.87 -10.95 -11.27
C ALA A 110 -0.42 -11.11 -11.76
N SER A 111 0.56 -11.08 -10.87
CA SER A 111 1.96 -11.32 -11.22
C SER A 111 2.24 -12.75 -11.72
N GLY A 112 1.34 -13.70 -11.43
CA GLY A 112 1.49 -15.11 -11.78
C GLY A 112 2.43 -15.90 -10.87
N ARG A 113 3.08 -15.24 -9.89
CA ARG A 113 4.04 -15.87 -8.97
C ARG A 113 3.44 -16.28 -7.63
N HIS A 114 2.18 -15.90 -7.40
CA HIS A 114 1.46 -16.20 -6.16
C HIS A 114 0.10 -16.80 -6.46
N ASP A 115 -0.39 -17.64 -5.55
CA ASP A 115 -1.76 -18.10 -5.47
C ASP A 115 -2.34 -17.81 -4.09
N VAL A 116 -3.62 -18.09 -3.88
CA VAL A 116 -4.27 -17.82 -2.58
C VAL A 116 -3.58 -18.60 -1.45
N GLN A 117 -3.14 -19.83 -1.72
CA GLN A 117 -2.43 -20.64 -0.73
C GLN A 117 -1.09 -20.02 -0.33
N SER A 118 -0.27 -19.56 -1.28
CA SER A 118 1.01 -18.94 -0.99
C SER A 118 0.83 -17.62 -0.22
N LEU A 119 -0.17 -16.83 -0.57
CA LEU A 119 -0.50 -15.60 0.17
C LEU A 119 -0.95 -15.90 1.59
N SER A 120 -1.76 -16.95 1.78
CA SER A 120 -2.20 -17.41 3.10
C SER A 120 -1.01 -17.72 4.01
N VAL A 121 -0.04 -18.46 3.50
CA VAL A 121 1.19 -18.81 4.25
C VAL A 121 2.03 -17.57 4.53
N GLN A 122 2.25 -16.73 3.52
CA GLN A 122 3.13 -15.57 3.63
C GLN A 122 2.61 -14.53 4.61
N PHE A 123 1.31 -14.24 4.60
CA PHE A 123 0.71 -13.16 5.40
C PHE A 123 0.00 -13.65 6.67
N GLY A 124 -0.02 -14.97 6.93
CA GLY A 124 -0.63 -15.51 8.13
C GLY A 124 -2.14 -15.33 8.20
N LYS A 125 -2.82 -15.32 7.06
CA LYS A 125 -4.27 -15.23 6.95
C LYS A 125 -4.84 -16.52 6.36
N SER A 126 -6.08 -16.87 6.70
CA SER A 126 -6.73 -18.02 6.09
C SER A 126 -7.02 -17.76 4.60
N GLU A 127 -7.11 -18.82 3.81
CA GLU A 127 -7.51 -18.68 2.41
C GLU A 127 -8.90 -18.06 2.28
N ALA A 128 -9.83 -18.40 3.18
CA ALA A 128 -11.15 -17.81 3.22
C ALA A 128 -11.11 -16.30 3.46
N TYR A 129 -10.26 -15.85 4.36
CA TYR A 129 -10.04 -14.42 4.61
C TYR A 129 -9.59 -13.70 3.32
N ILE A 130 -8.57 -14.24 2.67
CA ILE A 130 -8.03 -13.63 1.44
C ILE A 130 -9.08 -13.63 0.32
N ARG A 131 -9.81 -14.73 0.13
CA ARG A 131 -10.89 -14.81 -0.88
C ARG A 131 -12.00 -13.81 -0.63
N THR A 132 -12.35 -13.58 0.64
CA THR A 132 -13.35 -12.56 1.00
C THR A 132 -12.88 -11.16 0.61
N ARG A 133 -11.62 -10.81 0.89
CA ARG A 133 -11.04 -9.53 0.50
C ARG A 133 -11.00 -9.37 -1.02
N LEU A 134 -10.60 -10.40 -1.75
CA LEU A 134 -10.53 -10.38 -3.22
C LEU A 134 -11.89 -10.09 -3.87
N LYS A 135 -12.99 -10.51 -3.26
CA LYS A 135 -14.33 -10.21 -3.77
C LYS A 135 -14.64 -8.72 -3.80
N PHE A 136 -14.05 -7.93 -2.90
CA PHE A 136 -14.31 -6.49 -2.84
C PHE A 136 -13.86 -5.73 -4.08
N VAL A 137 -12.97 -6.28 -4.88
CA VAL A 137 -12.54 -5.70 -6.16
C VAL A 137 -13.73 -5.57 -7.13
N SER A 138 -14.76 -6.40 -6.99
CA SER A 138 -15.97 -6.36 -7.81
C SER A 138 -17.03 -5.36 -7.34
N LEU A 139 -16.79 -4.66 -6.22
CA LEU A 139 -17.70 -3.62 -5.76
C LEU A 139 -17.68 -2.41 -6.70
N MET A 140 -18.84 -1.84 -6.99
CA MET A 140 -18.89 -0.55 -7.68
C MET A 140 -18.21 0.54 -6.84
N PRO A 141 -17.59 1.55 -7.47
CA PRO A 141 -16.77 2.54 -6.74
C PRO A 141 -17.47 3.23 -5.58
N GLU A 142 -18.75 3.55 -5.72
CA GLU A 142 -19.53 4.23 -4.69
C GLU A 142 -19.74 3.35 -3.45
N ILE A 143 -19.96 2.05 -3.65
CA ILE A 143 -20.08 1.09 -2.53
C ILE A 143 -18.71 0.82 -1.90
N ALA A 144 -17.66 0.71 -2.70
CA ALA A 144 -16.30 0.57 -2.20
C ALA A 144 -15.91 1.76 -1.30
N GLN A 145 -16.31 2.96 -1.68
CA GLN A 145 -16.08 4.16 -0.87
C GLN A 145 -16.82 4.10 0.48
N LEU A 146 -18.04 3.60 0.51
CA LEU A 146 -18.79 3.41 1.76
C LEU A 146 -18.07 2.43 2.69
N LEU A 147 -17.51 1.37 2.14
CA LEU A 147 -16.70 0.41 2.91
C LEU A 147 -15.44 1.07 3.48
N GLU A 148 -14.73 1.88 2.68
CA GLU A 148 -13.54 2.61 3.13
C GLU A 148 -13.84 3.63 4.23
N GLN A 149 -15.02 4.21 4.24
CA GLN A 149 -15.48 5.18 5.24
C GLN A 149 -16.13 4.53 6.46
N ASP A 150 -16.12 3.20 6.58
CA ASP A 150 -16.81 2.44 7.63
C ASP A 150 -18.33 2.69 7.69
N GLU A 151 -18.95 3.13 6.60
CA GLU A 151 -20.38 3.36 6.53
C GLU A 151 -21.17 2.07 6.25
N ILE A 152 -20.51 1.05 5.73
CA ILE A 152 -21.03 -0.32 5.64
C ILE A 152 -20.02 -1.28 6.26
N THR A 153 -20.51 -2.41 6.75
CA THR A 153 -19.65 -3.45 7.35
C THR A 153 -19.04 -4.35 6.28
N ILE A 154 -18.01 -5.08 6.66
CA ILE A 154 -17.40 -6.13 5.82
C ILE A 154 -18.44 -7.18 5.44
N SER A 155 -19.32 -7.57 6.36
CA SER A 155 -20.39 -8.53 6.10
C SER A 155 -21.37 -8.04 5.04
N VAL A 156 -21.78 -6.78 5.11
CA VAL A 156 -22.68 -6.16 4.11
C VAL A 156 -21.98 -6.11 2.75
N ALA A 157 -20.72 -5.65 2.70
CA ALA A 157 -19.94 -5.60 1.48
C ALA A 157 -19.76 -6.98 0.86
N SER A 158 -19.49 -8.01 1.67
CA SER A 158 -19.35 -9.40 1.20
C SER A 158 -20.63 -9.93 0.56
N GLU A 159 -21.78 -9.57 1.13
CA GLU A 159 -23.06 -9.96 0.54
C GLU A 159 -23.31 -9.24 -0.78
N ILE A 160 -23.05 -7.95 -0.85
CA ILE A 160 -23.23 -7.13 -2.06
C ILE A 160 -22.33 -7.64 -3.21
N CYS A 161 -21.10 -8.08 -2.90
CA CYS A 161 -20.17 -8.63 -3.89
C CYS A 161 -20.69 -9.85 -4.65
N ARG A 162 -21.70 -10.54 -4.12
CA ARG A 162 -22.30 -11.72 -4.76
C ARG A 162 -23.12 -11.37 -5.99
N TYR A 163 -23.43 -10.10 -6.20
CA TYR A 163 -24.29 -9.61 -7.26
C TYR A 163 -23.53 -8.79 -8.29
N GLY A 164 -24.05 -8.79 -9.52
CA GLY A 164 -23.47 -8.00 -10.60
C GLY A 164 -23.73 -6.50 -10.42
N GLU A 165 -23.09 -5.73 -11.30
CA GLU A 165 -23.10 -4.25 -11.23
C GLU A 165 -24.52 -3.65 -11.21
N ASP A 166 -25.44 -4.20 -12.01
CA ASP A 166 -26.82 -3.70 -12.09
C ASP A 166 -27.55 -3.79 -10.75
N ILE A 167 -27.39 -4.92 -10.05
CA ILE A 167 -27.99 -5.14 -8.73
C ILE A 167 -27.30 -4.27 -7.69
N GLN A 168 -25.99 -4.11 -7.77
CA GLN A 168 -25.24 -3.23 -6.88
C GLN A 168 -25.73 -1.78 -7.02
N LYS A 169 -25.97 -1.29 -8.23
CA LYS A 169 -26.51 0.05 -8.49
C LYS A 169 -27.91 0.20 -7.88
N GLU A 170 -28.74 -0.83 -8.01
CA GLU A 170 -30.09 -0.80 -7.44
C GLU A 170 -30.05 -0.72 -5.92
N VAL A 171 -29.21 -1.54 -5.28
CA VAL A 171 -29.02 -1.54 -3.82
C VAL A 171 -28.50 -0.18 -3.35
N TYR A 172 -27.51 0.38 -4.04
CA TYR A 172 -26.94 1.68 -3.70
C TYR A 172 -28.00 2.78 -3.77
N ASN A 173 -28.76 2.86 -4.86
CA ASN A 173 -29.76 3.90 -5.06
C ASN A 173 -30.94 3.82 -4.09
N LYS A 174 -31.35 2.60 -3.71
CA LYS A 174 -32.52 2.40 -2.85
C LYS A 174 -32.21 2.45 -1.36
N HIS A 175 -31.02 2.05 -0.95
CA HIS A 175 -30.71 1.78 0.46
C HIS A 175 -29.46 2.49 0.99
N LEU A 176 -28.52 2.89 0.16
CA LEU A 176 -27.23 3.38 0.57
C LEU A 176 -26.97 4.84 0.19
N LYS A 177 -27.72 5.36 -0.79
CA LYS A 177 -27.61 6.75 -1.22
C LYS A 177 -28.59 7.60 -0.39
N GLU A 178 -28.07 8.49 0.44
CA GLU A 178 -28.85 9.52 1.15
C GLU A 178 -28.62 10.89 0.54
#